data_4b6a7dc35495700e2194ff7ec1dcb70f
#
_entry.id   4b6a7dc35495700e2194ff7ec1dcb70f
#
_cell.length_a   1.000
_cell.length_b   1.000
_cell.length_c   1.000
_cell.angle_alpha   90.00
_cell.angle_beta   90.00
_cell.angle_gamma   90.00
#
_symmetry.space_group_name_H-M   'P 1'
#
loop_
_entity.id
_entity.type
_entity.pdbx_description
1 polymer ?
#
loop_
_entity_poly.entity_id
_entity_poly.type
_entity_poly.pdbx_seq_one_letter_code
_entity_poly.pdbx_strand_id
1 'polypeptide(L)'
;MGIEQNENLILCIDDSWSNNGGLGIQGWIISRNKTVLDEVVVCVEDTCVPITSWYPRPDVKAAFPEYSFNNNCGFVIHIPRMAKHQLTFKAKAQGKIISKTLSFDGHKPPVCSFATNTNGDGIFPDFINYVNDNHLRVIEIGSRIVSPASGSKRQLFSGAASYTGFDYYPDANTDVVGDAHKLSQYFGGQKFDAIFSLSVFEHLAMPWVVAMEINKLLKVGGITFHTTHFSWPLHERPWDFWRFSDEGLKILFSKALGFEAIKSCLYAPLRMHLDTVTPPQEFLATQPGFGGVAILAKKVSEINADKFKWDVTLEDVLTQDSHYPKSNA
;
A
#
# COMPACT_ATOMS: atom_id res chain seq x y z
N MET A 1 -3.98 -15.32 21.86
CA MET A 1 -2.93 -16.08 22.55
C MET A 1 -2.99 -15.79 24.03
N GLY A 2 -2.52 -16.72 24.90
CA GLY A 2 -2.62 -16.55 26.36
C GLY A 2 -1.53 -15.66 26.92
N ILE A 3 -1.77 -15.14 28.14
CA ILE A 3 -0.75 -14.43 28.91
C ILE A 3 0.27 -15.47 29.41
N GLU A 4 1.55 -15.23 29.11
CA GLU A 4 2.66 -16.01 29.55
C GLU A 4 3.37 -15.29 30.71
N GLN A 5 3.74 -16.01 31.76
CA GLN A 5 4.33 -15.39 32.93
C GLN A 5 5.35 -16.29 33.60
N ASN A 6 6.34 -15.68 34.20
CA ASN A 6 7.30 -16.29 35.12
C ASN A 6 7.41 -15.45 36.40
N GLU A 7 8.35 -15.76 37.28
CA GLU A 7 8.53 -15.04 38.53
C GLU A 7 8.77 -13.52 38.38
N ASN A 8 9.30 -13.10 37.23
CA ASN A 8 9.80 -11.75 37.03
C ASN A 8 9.11 -10.98 35.88
N LEU A 9 8.59 -11.68 34.89
CA LEU A 9 7.99 -11.06 33.70
C LEU A 9 6.56 -11.56 33.45
N ILE A 10 5.75 -10.67 32.93
CA ILE A 10 4.48 -11.00 32.30
C ILE A 10 4.57 -10.51 30.86
N LEU A 11 4.26 -11.40 29.92
CA LEU A 11 4.31 -11.19 28.50
C LEU A 11 3.05 -11.68 27.84
N CYS A 12 2.49 -10.93 26.94
CA CYS A 12 1.42 -11.38 26.07
C CYS A 12 1.75 -11.04 24.61
N ILE A 13 1.53 -11.99 23.74
CA ILE A 13 1.50 -11.77 22.30
C ILE A 13 0.02 -11.61 21.92
N ASP A 14 -0.35 -10.39 21.56
CA ASP A 14 -1.73 -10.07 21.17
C ASP A 14 -2.02 -10.58 19.76
N ASP A 15 -1.04 -10.38 18.86
CA ASP A 15 -1.17 -10.76 17.46
C ASP A 15 0.20 -11.05 16.83
N SER A 16 0.14 -11.77 15.72
CA SER A 16 1.32 -12.15 14.97
C SER A 16 0.94 -12.44 13.53
N TRP A 17 1.87 -12.17 12.63
CA TRP A 17 1.69 -12.43 11.20
C TRP A 17 3.02 -12.80 10.57
N SER A 18 2.97 -13.56 9.49
CA SER A 18 4.16 -13.89 8.70
C SER A 18 3.92 -13.60 7.23
N ASN A 19 5.00 -13.28 6.56
CA ASN A 19 5.07 -13.16 5.12
C ASN A 19 6.42 -13.70 4.62
N ASN A 20 6.68 -13.64 3.32
CA ASN A 20 7.94 -14.08 2.73
C ASN A 20 9.18 -13.32 3.25
N GLY A 21 9.00 -12.19 3.91
CA GLY A 21 10.06 -11.36 4.47
C GLY A 21 10.36 -11.61 5.94
N GLY A 22 9.49 -12.31 6.68
CA GLY A 22 9.71 -12.55 8.10
C GLY A 22 8.45 -12.69 8.95
N LEU A 23 8.61 -12.52 10.26
CA LEU A 23 7.60 -12.63 11.28
C LEU A 23 7.39 -11.28 11.97
N GLY A 24 6.15 -10.77 11.96
CA GLY A 24 5.75 -9.64 12.78
C GLY A 24 5.07 -10.13 14.08
N ILE A 25 5.34 -9.45 15.18
CA ILE A 25 4.76 -9.74 16.48
C ILE A 25 4.31 -8.43 17.12
N GLN A 26 3.11 -8.43 17.65
CA GLN A 26 2.56 -7.37 18.49
C GLN A 26 2.21 -7.93 19.85
N GLY A 27 2.56 -7.20 20.89
CA GLY A 27 2.28 -7.64 22.25
C GLY A 27 2.64 -6.58 23.28
N TRP A 28 2.72 -7.01 24.53
CA TRP A 28 3.19 -6.19 25.63
C TRP A 28 4.01 -7.03 26.62
N ILE A 29 4.91 -6.37 27.35
CA ILE A 29 5.75 -6.98 28.37
C ILE A 29 5.90 -6.05 29.57
N ILE A 30 5.74 -6.58 30.77
CA ILE A 30 5.93 -5.86 32.04
C ILE A 30 6.78 -6.67 33.02
N SER A 31 7.45 -5.97 33.92
CA SER A 31 8.17 -6.58 35.05
C SER A 31 7.28 -6.63 36.30
N ARG A 32 7.25 -7.79 36.98
CA ARG A 32 6.54 -7.94 38.25
C ARG A 32 7.26 -7.22 39.42
N ASN A 33 8.55 -7.05 39.32
CA ASN A 33 9.41 -6.57 40.44
C ASN A 33 9.56 -5.04 40.45
N LYS A 34 8.62 -4.28 39.88
CA LYS A 34 8.63 -2.81 39.83
C LYS A 34 9.84 -2.22 39.11
N THR A 35 10.54 -3.00 38.32
CA THR A 35 11.76 -2.59 37.63
C THR A 35 11.44 -2.12 36.26
N VAL A 36 12.02 -1.00 35.85
CA VAL A 36 12.02 -0.57 34.45
C VAL A 36 12.83 -1.60 33.66
N LEU A 37 12.30 -2.05 32.53
CA LEU A 37 13.03 -2.88 31.60
C LEU A 37 14.02 -1.98 30.85
N ASP A 38 15.32 -2.15 31.10
CA ASP A 38 16.36 -1.31 30.50
C ASP A 38 16.50 -1.59 28.99
N GLU A 39 16.44 -2.87 28.62
CA GLU A 39 16.61 -3.34 27.26
C GLU A 39 15.79 -4.62 27.05
N VAL A 40 15.02 -4.68 25.99
CA VAL A 40 14.28 -5.87 25.59
C VAL A 40 14.66 -6.24 24.17
N VAL A 41 15.13 -7.47 23.98
CA VAL A 41 15.48 -8.01 22.68
C VAL A 41 14.68 -9.29 22.42
N VAL A 42 14.34 -9.51 21.19
CA VAL A 42 13.76 -10.78 20.73
C VAL A 42 14.82 -11.51 19.92
N CYS A 43 15.15 -12.71 20.36
CA CYS A 43 16.17 -13.51 19.71
C CYS A 43 15.57 -14.75 19.07
N VAL A 44 16.04 -15.04 17.86
CA VAL A 44 15.76 -16.28 17.15
C VAL A 44 17.08 -16.82 16.66
N GLU A 45 17.46 -17.99 17.15
CA GLU A 45 18.81 -18.52 16.97
C GLU A 45 19.86 -17.48 17.40
N ASP A 46 20.78 -17.12 16.50
CA ASP A 46 21.85 -16.16 16.77
C ASP A 46 21.46 -14.71 16.41
N THR A 47 20.26 -14.50 15.89
CA THR A 47 19.77 -13.16 15.52
C THR A 47 18.92 -12.58 16.64
N CYS A 48 19.36 -11.45 17.21
CA CYS A 48 18.62 -10.70 18.20
C CYS A 48 18.21 -9.34 17.65
N VAL A 49 16.93 -9.00 17.77
CA VAL A 49 16.36 -7.72 17.33
C VAL A 49 15.86 -6.97 18.57
N PRO A 50 16.36 -5.76 18.84
CA PRO A 50 15.89 -4.96 19.96
C PRO A 50 14.49 -4.43 19.71
N ILE A 51 13.69 -4.34 20.78
CA ILE A 51 12.44 -3.61 20.76
C ILE A 51 12.78 -2.14 20.99
N THR A 52 12.63 -1.32 19.95
CA THR A 52 12.97 0.10 19.97
C THR A 52 11.74 1.01 20.03
N SER A 53 10.57 0.50 19.61
CA SER A 53 9.32 1.24 19.58
C SER A 53 8.35 0.70 20.61
N TRP A 54 7.96 1.58 21.53
CA TRP A 54 7.05 1.27 22.62
C TRP A 54 5.83 2.18 22.56
N TYR A 55 4.66 1.63 22.87
CA TYR A 55 3.42 2.41 22.91
C TYR A 55 2.60 2.15 24.18
N PRO A 56 1.73 3.11 24.58
CA PRO A 56 0.95 2.99 25.79
C PRO A 56 -0.06 1.86 25.71
N ARG A 57 -0.23 1.17 26.83
CA ARG A 57 -1.22 0.10 27.04
C ARG A 57 -2.00 0.37 28.32
N PRO A 58 -2.97 1.31 28.26
CA PRO A 58 -3.80 1.62 29.42
C PRO A 58 -4.65 0.43 29.88
N ASP A 59 -5.02 -0.45 28.96
CA ASP A 59 -5.70 -1.72 29.24
C ASP A 59 -4.84 -2.66 30.12
N VAL A 60 -3.55 -2.78 29.82
CA VAL A 60 -2.60 -3.55 30.63
C VAL A 60 -2.43 -2.91 32.00
N LYS A 61 -2.36 -1.57 32.06
CA LYS A 61 -2.27 -0.85 33.33
C LYS A 61 -3.50 -1.07 34.23
N ALA A 62 -4.68 -1.09 33.62
CA ALA A 62 -5.94 -1.37 34.31
C ALA A 62 -6.02 -2.83 34.79
N ALA A 63 -5.48 -3.78 34.01
CA ALA A 63 -5.48 -5.20 34.34
C ALA A 63 -4.46 -5.60 35.41
N PHE A 64 -3.40 -4.82 35.59
CA PHE A 64 -2.29 -5.09 36.53
C PHE A 64 -1.98 -3.86 37.40
N PRO A 65 -2.94 -3.34 38.17
CA PRO A 65 -2.78 -2.12 38.97
C PRO A 65 -1.72 -2.25 40.10
N GLU A 66 -1.48 -3.47 40.55
CA GLU A 66 -0.52 -3.78 41.61
C GLU A 66 0.95 -3.61 41.21
N TYR A 67 1.22 -3.59 39.89
CA TYR A 67 2.60 -3.43 39.41
C TYR A 67 2.89 -1.98 39.01
N SER A 68 4.06 -1.50 39.39
CA SER A 68 4.55 -0.18 38.99
C SER A 68 5.45 -0.32 37.77
N PHE A 69 4.89 -0.13 36.59
CA PHE A 69 5.62 -0.15 35.32
C PHE A 69 5.27 1.07 34.47
N ASN A 70 6.08 1.35 33.48
CA ASN A 70 5.81 2.40 32.50
C ASN A 70 4.58 2.00 31.68
N ASN A 71 3.64 2.94 31.47
CA ASN A 71 2.48 2.71 30.63
C ASN A 71 2.86 2.29 29.19
N ASN A 72 4.03 2.71 28.71
CA ASN A 72 4.58 2.29 27.41
C ASN A 72 5.18 0.89 27.54
N CYS A 73 4.34 -0.12 27.57
CA CYS A 73 4.72 -1.52 27.66
C CYS A 73 4.30 -2.35 26.44
N GLY A 74 3.55 -1.76 25.52
CA GLY A 74 3.21 -2.37 24.23
C GLY A 74 4.36 -2.26 23.23
N PHE A 75 4.52 -3.26 22.38
CA PHE A 75 5.55 -3.28 21.35
C PHE A 75 5.04 -3.91 20.05
N VAL A 76 5.66 -3.51 18.94
CA VAL A 76 5.61 -4.19 17.65
C VAL A 76 7.04 -4.43 17.19
N ILE A 77 7.31 -5.63 16.68
CA ILE A 77 8.62 -5.99 16.16
C ILE A 77 8.46 -6.82 14.90
N HIS A 78 9.35 -6.62 13.95
CA HIS A 78 9.47 -7.44 12.76
C HIS A 78 10.81 -8.17 12.77
N ILE A 79 10.76 -9.50 12.65
CA ILE A 79 11.94 -10.36 12.63
C ILE A 79 12.10 -10.88 11.21
N PRO A 80 13.15 -10.45 10.48
CA PRO A 80 13.34 -10.85 9.09
C PRO A 80 13.79 -12.33 9.00
N ARG A 81 13.39 -13.00 7.92
CA ARG A 81 13.89 -14.30 7.47
C ARG A 81 13.79 -15.45 8.49
N MET A 82 12.60 -15.66 9.03
CA MET A 82 12.37 -16.75 9.98
C MET A 82 12.06 -18.08 9.30
N ALA A 83 12.78 -19.12 9.75
CA ALA A 83 12.49 -20.52 9.41
C ALA A 83 11.96 -21.35 10.60
N LYS A 84 11.93 -20.82 11.82
CA LYS A 84 11.58 -21.56 13.03
C LYS A 84 10.51 -20.90 13.88
N HIS A 85 9.83 -21.76 14.67
CA HIS A 85 8.64 -21.43 15.45
C HIS A 85 8.91 -21.17 16.95
N GLN A 86 10.16 -20.93 17.35
CA GLN A 86 10.51 -20.61 18.72
C GLN A 86 11.19 -19.25 18.81
N LEU A 87 10.67 -18.41 19.69
CA LEU A 87 11.22 -17.10 19.98
C LEU A 87 11.62 -17.02 21.45
N THR A 88 12.78 -16.45 21.73
CA THR A 88 13.20 -16.15 23.09
C THR A 88 13.21 -14.64 23.30
N PHE A 89 12.31 -14.16 24.15
CA PHE A 89 12.35 -12.80 24.64
C PHE A 89 13.38 -12.71 25.75
N LYS A 90 14.33 -11.79 25.62
CA LYS A 90 15.30 -11.45 26.67
C LYS A 90 15.09 -10.01 27.08
N ALA A 91 14.90 -9.79 28.37
CA ALA A 91 14.78 -8.46 28.94
C ALA A 91 15.87 -8.26 30.01
N LYS A 92 16.52 -7.10 29.97
CA LYS A 92 17.48 -6.69 30.96
C LYS A 92 16.78 -5.79 31.99
N ALA A 93 16.87 -6.19 33.27
CA ALA A 93 16.31 -5.42 34.37
C ALA A 93 17.28 -5.43 35.51
N GLN A 94 17.70 -4.27 36.04
CA GLN A 94 18.66 -4.10 37.14
C GLN A 94 19.97 -4.90 36.94
N GLY A 95 20.49 -4.92 35.72
CA GLY A 95 21.70 -5.64 35.37
C GLY A 95 21.54 -7.18 35.28
N LYS A 96 20.33 -7.72 35.49
CA LYS A 96 20.01 -9.14 35.29
C LYS A 96 19.30 -9.36 33.98
N ILE A 97 19.61 -10.45 33.32
CA ILE A 97 18.92 -10.87 32.11
C ILE A 97 17.83 -11.84 32.52
N ILE A 98 16.60 -11.55 32.08
CA ILE A 98 15.44 -12.39 32.24
C ILE A 98 15.04 -12.87 30.84
N SER A 99 14.77 -14.14 30.67
CA SER A 99 14.37 -14.69 29.36
C SER A 99 13.09 -15.51 29.45
N LYS A 100 12.29 -15.45 28.41
CA LYS A 100 11.10 -16.25 28.20
C LYS A 100 11.10 -16.78 26.78
N THR A 101 11.02 -18.09 26.62
CA THR A 101 10.88 -18.73 25.32
C THR A 101 9.41 -19.01 25.02
N LEU A 102 8.96 -18.65 23.85
CA LEU A 102 7.62 -18.88 23.35
C LEU A 102 7.70 -19.80 22.13
N SER A 103 6.86 -20.82 22.11
CA SER A 103 6.60 -21.58 20.90
C SER A 103 5.51 -20.88 20.10
N PHE A 104 5.70 -20.80 18.79
CA PHE A 104 4.90 -19.95 17.95
C PHE A 104 4.47 -20.68 16.66
N ASP A 105 3.18 -20.83 16.48
CA ASP A 105 2.58 -21.44 15.28
C ASP A 105 2.20 -20.38 14.21
N GLY A 106 3.11 -19.46 13.98
CA GLY A 106 2.82 -18.18 13.40
C GLY A 106 2.76 -18.08 11.89
N HIS A 107 1.82 -18.74 11.24
CA HIS A 107 1.55 -18.48 9.82
C HIS A 107 0.09 -18.07 9.61
N LYS A 108 -0.30 -16.95 10.20
CA LYS A 108 -1.57 -16.32 9.83
C LYS A 108 -1.26 -14.99 9.16
N PRO A 109 -1.72 -14.76 7.92
CA PRO A 109 -1.71 -13.42 7.36
C PRO A 109 -2.49 -12.50 8.31
N PRO A 110 -2.15 -11.20 8.38
CA PRO A 110 -2.91 -10.26 9.20
C PRO A 110 -4.37 -10.35 8.80
N VAL A 111 -5.23 -10.66 9.78
CA VAL A 111 -6.67 -10.59 9.57
C VAL A 111 -7.02 -9.12 9.56
N CYS A 112 -7.19 -8.57 8.36
CA CYS A 112 -7.80 -7.28 8.22
C CYS A 112 -9.29 -7.43 8.53
N SER A 113 -9.75 -6.84 9.63
CA SER A 113 -11.15 -6.85 10.03
C SER A 113 -12.05 -5.98 9.13
N PHE A 114 -11.45 -5.23 8.21
CA PHE A 114 -12.23 -4.55 7.17
C PHE A 114 -12.60 -5.57 6.12
N ALA A 115 -13.89 -5.88 6.03
CA ALA A 115 -14.49 -6.76 5.02
C ALA A 115 -14.45 -6.14 3.61
N THR A 116 -13.37 -5.49 3.26
CA THR A 116 -13.08 -5.03 1.92
C THR A 116 -12.52 -6.21 1.16
N ASN A 117 -13.07 -6.44 0.01
CA ASN A 117 -12.70 -7.48 -0.93
C ASN A 117 -11.17 -7.47 -1.15
N THR A 118 -10.44 -8.28 -0.38
CA THR A 118 -8.97 -8.37 -0.43
C THR A 118 -8.46 -9.16 -1.65
N ASN A 119 -9.35 -9.59 -2.55
CA ASN A 119 -9.00 -10.25 -3.82
C ASN A 119 -8.48 -9.26 -4.87
N GLY A 120 -7.61 -8.32 -4.45
CA GLY A 120 -6.90 -7.43 -5.36
C GLY A 120 -5.98 -8.17 -6.32
N ASP A 121 -5.45 -9.29 -5.87
CA ASP A 121 -4.48 -10.08 -6.61
C ASP A 121 -5.05 -10.70 -7.90
N GLY A 122 -6.38 -10.78 -8.06
CA GLY A 122 -7.05 -11.30 -9.25
C GLY A 122 -7.51 -10.25 -10.27
N ILE A 123 -7.65 -8.96 -9.92
CA ILE A 123 -8.28 -7.98 -10.83
C ILE A 123 -7.42 -7.70 -12.06
N PHE A 124 -6.10 -7.57 -11.89
CA PHE A 124 -5.21 -7.32 -13.02
C PHE A 124 -5.09 -8.53 -13.96
N PRO A 125 -4.89 -9.75 -13.50
CA PRO A 125 -5.01 -10.96 -14.33
C PRO A 125 -6.37 -11.04 -15.06
N ASP A 126 -7.49 -10.78 -14.40
CA ASP A 126 -8.81 -10.78 -15.02
C ASP A 126 -8.91 -9.73 -16.14
N PHE A 127 -8.37 -8.53 -15.92
CA PHE A 127 -8.28 -7.48 -16.93
C PHE A 127 -7.44 -7.89 -18.13
N ILE A 128 -6.25 -8.48 -17.90
CA ILE A 128 -5.37 -8.98 -18.97
C ILE A 128 -6.08 -10.04 -19.80
N ASN A 129 -6.68 -11.03 -19.15
CA ASN A 129 -7.42 -12.11 -19.83
C ASN A 129 -8.56 -11.54 -20.66
N TYR A 130 -9.36 -10.62 -20.10
CA TYR A 130 -10.45 -9.98 -20.82
C TYR A 130 -9.97 -9.22 -22.07
N VAL A 131 -8.86 -8.49 -22.00
CA VAL A 131 -8.26 -7.78 -23.12
C VAL A 131 -7.79 -8.74 -24.20
N ASN A 132 -7.11 -9.81 -23.82
CA ASN A 132 -6.57 -10.81 -24.75
C ASN A 132 -7.67 -11.64 -25.42
N ASP A 133 -8.62 -12.15 -24.66
CA ASP A 133 -9.70 -13.02 -25.14
C ASP A 133 -10.65 -12.27 -26.11
N ASN A 134 -10.79 -10.97 -25.91
CA ASN A 134 -11.64 -10.11 -26.78
C ASN A 134 -10.84 -9.35 -27.85
N HIS A 135 -9.53 -9.59 -27.98
CA HIS A 135 -8.66 -8.93 -28.96
C HIS A 135 -8.79 -7.40 -28.93
N LEU A 136 -8.71 -6.80 -27.74
CA LEU A 136 -8.94 -5.39 -27.53
C LEU A 136 -7.70 -4.55 -27.86
N ARG A 137 -7.91 -3.29 -28.23
CA ARG A 137 -6.84 -2.29 -28.34
C ARG A 137 -6.61 -1.68 -26.98
N VAL A 138 -5.41 -1.86 -26.43
CA VAL A 138 -5.05 -1.45 -25.07
C VAL A 138 -3.94 -0.38 -25.08
N ILE A 139 -4.04 0.56 -24.13
CA ILE A 139 -2.99 1.53 -23.83
C ILE A 139 -2.58 1.42 -22.36
N GLU A 140 -1.28 1.42 -22.10
CA GLU A 140 -0.67 1.58 -20.78
C GLU A 140 -0.25 3.02 -20.56
N ILE A 141 -0.74 3.66 -19.52
CA ILE A 141 -0.25 4.96 -19.04
C ILE A 141 0.82 4.70 -17.97
N GLY A 142 2.01 5.29 -18.13
CA GLY A 142 3.16 5.00 -17.28
C GLY A 142 3.90 3.73 -17.72
N SER A 143 4.18 3.63 -19.04
CA SER A 143 4.76 2.43 -19.64
C SER A 143 6.26 2.26 -19.43
N ARG A 144 6.95 3.29 -18.95
CA ARG A 144 8.39 3.27 -18.71
C ARG A 144 8.78 2.29 -17.61
N ILE A 145 9.89 1.60 -17.80
CA ILE A 145 10.44 0.67 -16.81
C ILE A 145 11.36 1.46 -15.87
N VAL A 146 10.85 1.85 -14.69
CA VAL A 146 11.56 2.71 -13.72
C VAL A 146 12.14 1.94 -12.53
N SER A 147 11.55 0.81 -12.17
CA SER A 147 11.98 0.00 -11.02
C SER A 147 12.80 -1.20 -11.49
N PRO A 148 13.95 -1.52 -10.84
CA PRO A 148 14.76 -2.69 -11.19
C PRO A 148 13.99 -4.03 -11.15
N ALA A 149 12.92 -4.10 -10.35
CA ALA A 149 12.06 -5.29 -10.24
C ALA A 149 10.88 -5.27 -11.22
N SER A 150 10.67 -4.18 -11.97
CA SER A 150 9.59 -4.09 -12.94
C SER A 150 10.07 -4.48 -14.34
N GLY A 151 9.18 -5.12 -15.10
CA GLY A 151 9.39 -5.45 -16.51
C GLY A 151 8.28 -4.88 -17.37
N SER A 152 8.51 -4.87 -18.70
CA SER A 152 7.47 -4.50 -19.66
C SER A 152 6.22 -5.36 -19.46
N LYS A 153 5.07 -4.74 -19.46
CA LYS A 153 3.76 -5.42 -19.41
C LYS A 153 3.28 -5.85 -20.80
N ARG A 154 3.92 -5.38 -21.86
CA ARG A 154 3.55 -5.65 -23.26
C ARG A 154 3.35 -7.13 -23.56
N GLN A 155 4.23 -7.98 -23.05
CA GLN A 155 4.14 -9.42 -23.29
C GLN A 155 2.88 -10.07 -22.66
N LEU A 156 2.32 -9.47 -21.60
CA LEU A 156 1.09 -9.95 -20.97
C LEU A 156 -0.13 -9.76 -21.87
N PHE A 157 -0.05 -8.85 -22.84
CA PHE A 157 -1.12 -8.51 -23.79
C PHE A 157 -0.88 -9.06 -25.19
N SER A 158 -0.27 -10.25 -25.27
CA SER A 158 0.04 -10.89 -26.57
C SER A 158 -1.18 -11.26 -27.39
N GLY A 159 -2.36 -11.42 -26.78
CA GLY A 159 -3.65 -11.65 -27.48
C GLY A 159 -4.41 -10.37 -27.83
N ALA A 160 -3.94 -9.20 -27.40
CA ALA A 160 -4.58 -7.92 -27.72
C ALA A 160 -4.45 -7.58 -29.21
N ALA A 161 -5.42 -6.85 -29.78
CA ALA A 161 -5.34 -6.35 -31.16
C ALA A 161 -4.20 -5.33 -31.33
N SER A 162 -3.91 -4.54 -30.30
CA SER A 162 -2.72 -3.69 -30.23
C SER A 162 -2.44 -3.31 -28.78
N TYR A 163 -1.16 -3.10 -28.49
CA TYR A 163 -0.69 -2.51 -27.24
C TYR A 163 0.06 -1.23 -27.55
N THR A 164 -0.25 -0.16 -26.83
CA THR A 164 0.43 1.15 -26.94
C THR A 164 0.93 1.56 -25.57
N GLY A 165 2.24 1.77 -25.43
CA GLY A 165 2.85 2.34 -24.23
C GLY A 165 2.86 3.86 -24.32
N PHE A 166 2.34 4.53 -23.29
CA PHE A 166 2.36 5.99 -23.14
C PHE A 166 3.07 6.38 -21.85
N ASP A 167 4.02 7.31 -21.92
CA ASP A 167 4.74 7.82 -20.74
C ASP A 167 5.17 9.26 -20.93
N TYR A 168 5.53 9.93 -19.83
CA TYR A 168 6.05 11.30 -19.83
C TYR A 168 7.44 11.40 -20.47
N TYR A 169 8.26 10.36 -20.37
CA TYR A 169 9.58 10.27 -20.98
C TYR A 169 9.72 9.10 -21.96
N PRO A 170 10.63 9.20 -22.92
CA PRO A 170 10.93 8.10 -23.81
C PRO A 170 11.58 6.93 -23.05
N ASP A 171 11.22 5.72 -23.46
CA ASP A 171 11.76 4.44 -22.98
C ASP A 171 11.57 3.38 -24.07
N ALA A 172 12.27 2.25 -23.96
CA ALA A 172 12.13 1.14 -24.91
C ALA A 172 10.68 0.57 -24.96
N ASN A 173 9.88 0.77 -23.89
CA ASN A 173 8.49 0.34 -23.80
C ASN A 173 7.48 1.47 -24.08
N THR A 174 7.96 2.68 -24.42
CA THR A 174 7.11 3.87 -24.66
C THR A 174 6.97 4.12 -26.17
N ASP A 175 5.76 3.97 -26.68
CA ASP A 175 5.43 4.25 -28.10
C ASP A 175 5.05 5.72 -28.31
N VAL A 176 4.41 6.35 -27.31
CA VAL A 176 3.97 7.74 -27.36
C VAL A 176 4.43 8.46 -26.10
N VAL A 177 5.20 9.53 -26.30
CA VAL A 177 5.70 10.39 -25.21
C VAL A 177 4.77 11.58 -25.06
N GLY A 178 4.33 11.85 -23.81
CA GLY A 178 3.45 12.99 -23.57
C GLY A 178 3.01 13.12 -22.12
N ASP A 179 2.28 14.20 -21.87
CA ASP A 179 1.65 14.50 -20.59
C ASP A 179 0.26 13.85 -20.49
N ALA A 180 0.04 13.01 -19.50
CA ALA A 180 -1.24 12.33 -19.29
C ALA A 180 -2.41 13.30 -19.05
N HIS A 181 -2.17 14.53 -18.58
CA HIS A 181 -3.19 15.56 -18.44
C HIS A 181 -3.73 16.07 -19.80
N LYS A 182 -3.08 15.72 -20.90
CA LYS A 182 -3.45 16.03 -22.29
C LYS A 182 -3.60 14.76 -23.13
N LEU A 183 -3.80 13.60 -22.48
CA LEU A 183 -3.71 12.25 -23.07
C LEU A 183 -4.47 12.09 -24.39
N SER A 184 -5.73 12.53 -24.46
CA SER A 184 -6.55 12.36 -25.68
C SER A 184 -6.02 13.11 -26.89
N GLN A 185 -5.22 14.16 -26.70
CA GLN A 185 -4.70 15.00 -27.78
C GLN A 185 -3.62 14.28 -28.62
N TYR A 186 -2.91 13.30 -28.02
CA TYR A 186 -1.82 12.58 -28.69
C TYR A 186 -2.31 11.53 -29.72
N PHE A 187 -3.60 11.24 -29.77
CA PHE A 187 -4.13 10.11 -30.54
C PHE A 187 -5.06 10.52 -31.72
N GLY A 188 -5.16 11.82 -32.03
CA GLY A 188 -5.86 12.28 -33.22
C GLY A 188 -7.33 11.81 -33.36
N GLY A 189 -8.05 11.67 -32.24
CA GLY A 189 -9.43 11.17 -32.21
C GLY A 189 -9.55 9.63 -32.17
N GLN A 190 -8.45 8.90 -32.23
CA GLN A 190 -8.46 7.45 -32.07
C GLN A 190 -8.97 7.08 -30.67
N LYS A 191 -9.80 6.02 -30.59
CA LYS A 191 -10.32 5.49 -29.33
C LYS A 191 -9.74 4.11 -29.04
N PHE A 192 -9.62 3.78 -27.77
CA PHE A 192 -9.16 2.49 -27.27
C PHE A 192 -10.32 1.71 -26.63
N ASP A 193 -10.16 0.39 -26.55
CA ASP A 193 -11.13 -0.50 -25.92
C ASP A 193 -10.80 -0.70 -24.43
N ALA A 194 -9.50 -0.60 -24.09
CA ALA A 194 -9.00 -0.77 -22.74
C ALA A 194 -7.87 0.23 -22.43
N ILE A 195 -7.84 0.74 -21.21
CA ILE A 195 -6.79 1.64 -20.71
C ILE A 195 -6.36 1.15 -19.33
N PHE A 196 -5.06 1.14 -19.03
CA PHE A 196 -4.61 0.83 -17.68
C PHE A 196 -3.39 1.64 -17.24
N SER A 197 -3.18 1.70 -15.93
CA SER A 197 -1.95 2.21 -15.33
C SER A 197 -1.63 1.47 -14.03
N LEU A 198 -0.33 1.35 -13.72
CA LEU A 198 0.17 0.73 -12.49
C LEU A 198 1.07 1.71 -11.78
N SER A 199 0.68 2.18 -10.58
CA SER A 199 1.44 3.15 -9.76
C SER A 199 1.81 4.42 -10.54
N VAL A 200 0.78 5.12 -11.04
CA VAL A 200 0.91 6.38 -11.80
C VAL A 200 0.09 7.50 -11.17
N PHE A 201 -1.12 7.20 -10.67
CA PHE A 201 -2.06 8.21 -10.19
C PHE A 201 -1.53 9.03 -9.02
N GLU A 202 -0.66 8.45 -8.20
CA GLU A 202 0.05 9.14 -7.11
C GLU A 202 0.97 10.26 -7.61
N HIS A 203 1.45 10.15 -8.86
CA HIS A 203 2.37 11.10 -9.51
C HIS A 203 1.67 12.12 -10.43
N LEU A 204 0.36 12.06 -10.53
CA LEU A 204 -0.42 13.00 -11.33
C LEU A 204 -0.85 14.20 -10.49
N ALA A 205 -0.41 15.40 -10.84
CA ALA A 205 -0.77 16.60 -10.07
C ALA A 205 -2.28 16.83 -10.02
N MET A 206 -2.98 16.52 -11.11
CA MET A 206 -4.43 16.67 -11.27
C MET A 206 -5.06 15.35 -11.76
N PRO A 207 -5.18 14.31 -10.90
CA PRO A 207 -5.65 12.99 -11.32
C PRO A 207 -7.07 13.00 -11.89
N TRP A 208 -7.93 13.95 -11.49
CA TRP A 208 -9.25 14.15 -12.07
C TRP A 208 -9.22 14.59 -13.52
N VAL A 209 -8.21 15.39 -13.93
CA VAL A 209 -8.02 15.77 -15.34
C VAL A 209 -7.67 14.54 -16.16
N VAL A 210 -6.77 13.70 -15.65
CA VAL A 210 -6.38 12.45 -16.33
C VAL A 210 -7.57 11.49 -16.44
N ALA A 211 -8.43 11.38 -15.40
CA ALA A 211 -9.66 10.59 -15.49
C ALA A 211 -10.60 11.11 -16.59
N MET A 212 -10.72 12.43 -16.78
CA MET A 212 -11.46 13.03 -17.90
C MET A 212 -10.84 12.70 -19.26
N GLU A 213 -9.52 12.76 -19.36
CA GLU A 213 -8.80 12.41 -20.59
C GLU A 213 -8.93 10.91 -20.93
N ILE A 214 -8.91 10.03 -19.92
CA ILE A 214 -9.21 8.60 -20.08
C ILE A 214 -10.63 8.42 -20.62
N ASN A 215 -11.64 9.14 -20.10
CA ASN A 215 -12.99 9.08 -20.65
C ASN A 215 -12.99 9.49 -22.14
N LYS A 216 -12.37 10.61 -22.49
CA LYS A 216 -12.32 11.08 -23.88
C LYS A 216 -11.65 10.06 -24.81
N LEU A 217 -10.64 9.32 -24.34
CA LEU A 217 -9.87 8.38 -25.15
C LEU A 217 -10.50 6.99 -25.22
N LEU A 218 -11.24 6.57 -24.21
CA LEU A 218 -11.88 5.26 -24.13
C LEU A 218 -13.19 5.24 -24.94
N LYS A 219 -13.50 4.13 -25.61
CA LYS A 219 -14.82 3.89 -26.23
C LYS A 219 -15.90 3.74 -25.15
N VAL A 220 -17.14 4.12 -25.45
CA VAL A 220 -18.28 3.73 -24.60
C VAL A 220 -18.39 2.21 -24.59
N GLY A 221 -18.53 1.62 -23.42
CA GLY A 221 -18.45 0.17 -23.19
C GLY A 221 -17.04 -0.36 -22.93
N GLY A 222 -15.99 0.43 -23.19
CA GLY A 222 -14.61 0.07 -22.88
C GLY A 222 -14.31 0.06 -21.37
N ILE A 223 -13.23 -0.60 -20.99
CA ILE A 223 -12.83 -0.81 -19.59
C ILE A 223 -11.53 -0.09 -19.26
N THR A 224 -11.39 0.32 -17.99
CA THR A 224 -10.14 0.91 -17.50
C THR A 224 -9.76 0.30 -16.15
N PHE A 225 -8.46 0.04 -15.98
CA PHE A 225 -7.91 -0.56 -14.76
C PHE A 225 -6.75 0.29 -14.23
N HIS A 226 -6.80 0.63 -12.96
CA HIS A 226 -5.75 1.42 -12.33
C HIS A 226 -5.38 0.86 -10.97
N THR A 227 -4.07 0.83 -10.69
CA THR A 227 -3.55 0.65 -9.33
C THR A 227 -2.74 1.86 -8.93
N THR A 228 -2.76 2.17 -7.64
CA THR A 228 -1.98 3.24 -7.03
C THR A 228 -1.77 2.98 -5.54
N HIS A 229 -1.07 3.85 -4.85
CA HIS A 229 -0.76 3.67 -3.44
C HIS A 229 -1.89 4.11 -2.51
N PHE A 230 -2.24 3.24 -1.55
CA PHE A 230 -3.08 3.59 -0.41
C PHE A 230 -2.23 4.10 0.75
N SER A 231 -1.17 3.35 1.11
CA SER A 231 -0.21 3.72 2.16
C SER A 231 1.18 3.29 1.72
N TRP A 232 2.03 4.24 1.40
CA TRP A 232 3.36 4.00 0.87
C TRP A 232 4.32 5.12 1.28
N PRO A 233 5.61 4.82 1.52
CA PRO A 233 6.62 5.85 1.75
C PRO A 233 6.67 6.89 0.63
N LEU A 234 7.11 8.11 0.96
CA LEU A 234 7.35 9.14 -0.05
C LEU A 234 8.45 8.70 -1.00
N HIS A 235 8.21 8.85 -2.30
CA HIS A 235 9.14 8.46 -3.36
C HIS A 235 8.97 9.38 -4.58
N GLU A 236 9.91 9.34 -5.53
CA GLU A 236 9.87 10.12 -6.78
C GLU A 236 9.56 11.63 -6.59
N ARG A 237 9.94 12.20 -5.42
CA ARG A 237 9.74 13.64 -5.13
C ARG A 237 10.50 14.52 -6.13
N PRO A 238 9.92 15.67 -6.54
CA PRO A 238 8.72 16.33 -5.98
C PRO A 238 7.38 15.88 -6.58
N TRP A 239 7.32 14.85 -7.40
CA TRP A 239 6.13 14.38 -8.10
C TRP A 239 5.45 13.19 -7.40
N ASP A 240 5.34 13.23 -6.10
CA ASP A 240 4.62 12.25 -5.27
C ASP A 240 3.51 13.00 -4.49
N PHE A 241 2.33 13.10 -5.07
CA PHE A 241 1.28 14.02 -4.64
C PHE A 241 0.19 13.34 -3.82
N TRP A 242 -0.18 12.08 -4.14
CA TRP A 242 -1.43 11.50 -3.67
C TRP A 242 -1.26 10.12 -3.04
N ARG A 243 -2.18 9.85 -2.09
CA ARG A 243 -2.51 8.52 -1.59
C ARG A 243 -4.01 8.36 -1.69
N PHE A 244 -4.48 7.26 -2.28
CA PHE A 244 -5.88 7.05 -2.60
C PHE A 244 -6.49 5.95 -1.74
N SER A 245 -7.73 6.16 -1.26
CA SER A 245 -8.60 5.09 -0.82
C SER A 245 -9.35 4.50 -2.02
N ASP A 246 -9.97 3.35 -1.82
CA ASP A 246 -10.87 2.74 -2.81
C ASP A 246 -12.08 3.64 -3.12
N GLU A 247 -12.61 4.33 -2.12
CA GLU A 247 -13.68 5.32 -2.31
C GLU A 247 -13.18 6.55 -3.10
N GLY A 248 -11.92 6.98 -2.85
CA GLY A 248 -11.31 8.07 -3.63
C GLY A 248 -11.18 7.73 -5.12
N LEU A 249 -10.77 6.51 -5.47
CA LEU A 249 -10.74 6.07 -6.86
C LEU A 249 -12.15 5.96 -7.47
N LYS A 250 -13.16 5.52 -6.71
CA LYS A 250 -14.55 5.48 -7.19
C LYS A 250 -15.11 6.88 -7.51
N ILE A 251 -14.63 7.93 -6.83
CA ILE A 251 -14.98 9.31 -7.18
C ILE A 251 -14.37 9.71 -8.54
N LEU A 252 -13.09 9.39 -8.77
CA LEU A 252 -12.44 9.65 -10.06
C LEU A 252 -13.07 8.89 -11.22
N PHE A 253 -13.56 7.67 -10.98
CA PHE A 253 -14.20 6.82 -11.99
C PHE A 253 -15.70 6.66 -11.71
N SER A 254 -16.36 7.79 -11.40
CA SER A 254 -17.78 7.83 -11.05
C SER A 254 -18.70 7.99 -12.27
N LYS A 255 -19.99 7.73 -12.06
CA LYS A 255 -21.05 7.97 -13.07
C LYS A 255 -21.09 9.44 -13.53
N ALA A 256 -20.74 10.38 -12.67
CA ALA A 256 -20.66 11.80 -13.02
C ALA A 256 -19.60 12.06 -14.10
N LEU A 257 -18.49 11.32 -14.06
CA LEU A 257 -17.43 11.37 -15.08
C LEU A 257 -17.61 10.31 -16.19
N GLY A 258 -18.79 9.69 -16.29
CA GLY A 258 -19.14 8.73 -17.32
C GLY A 258 -18.62 7.32 -17.10
N PHE A 259 -18.28 6.97 -15.88
CA PHE A 259 -17.80 5.62 -15.52
C PHE A 259 -18.73 4.90 -14.55
N GLU A 260 -18.67 3.60 -14.56
CA GLU A 260 -19.23 2.70 -13.55
C GLU A 260 -18.14 1.81 -13.00
N ALA A 261 -17.89 1.88 -11.68
CA ALA A 261 -16.94 1.00 -11.02
C ALA A 261 -17.48 -0.44 -11.02
N ILE A 262 -16.74 -1.37 -11.65
CA ILE A 262 -17.07 -2.80 -11.66
C ILE A 262 -16.55 -3.46 -10.41
N LYS A 263 -15.28 -3.17 -10.05
CA LYS A 263 -14.61 -3.75 -8.90
C LYS A 263 -13.60 -2.75 -8.35
N SER A 264 -13.52 -2.64 -7.04
CA SER A 264 -12.50 -1.88 -6.34
C SER A 264 -12.00 -2.69 -5.16
N CYS A 265 -10.72 -2.62 -4.84
CA CYS A 265 -10.14 -3.39 -3.75
C CYS A 265 -8.91 -2.71 -3.19
N LEU A 266 -8.60 -3.08 -1.95
CA LEU A 266 -7.33 -2.81 -1.30
C LEU A 266 -6.46 -4.08 -1.40
N TYR A 267 -5.15 -3.93 -1.59
CA TYR A 267 -4.20 -5.05 -1.70
C TYR A 267 -2.88 -4.73 -0.99
N ALA A 268 -1.96 -5.69 -0.97
CA ALA A 268 -0.70 -5.61 -0.22
C ALA A 268 -0.95 -5.28 1.27
N PRO A 269 -1.54 -6.22 2.05
CA PRO A 269 -1.82 -5.99 3.45
C PRO A 269 -0.54 -5.66 4.22
N LEU A 270 -0.62 -4.66 5.09
CA LEU A 270 0.46 -4.20 5.94
C LEU A 270 -0.07 -3.85 7.34
N ARG A 271 0.85 -3.64 8.27
CA ARG A 271 0.53 -3.01 9.56
C ARG A 271 1.16 -1.64 9.63
N MET A 272 0.35 -0.67 10.02
CA MET A 272 0.79 0.68 10.33
C MET A 272 1.09 0.76 11.82
N HIS A 273 2.26 1.26 12.16
CA HIS A 273 2.74 1.44 13.51
C HIS A 273 3.23 2.88 13.69
N LEU A 274 2.82 3.53 14.76
CA LEU A 274 3.28 4.87 15.10
C LEU A 274 4.52 4.77 15.97
N ASP A 275 5.63 5.41 15.58
CA ASP A 275 6.86 5.49 16.37
C ASP A 275 6.64 6.22 17.69
N THR A 276 5.80 7.26 17.68
CA THR A 276 5.44 8.02 18.86
C THR A 276 3.93 8.07 18.99
N VAL A 277 3.41 7.63 20.12
CA VAL A 277 1.99 7.63 20.41
C VAL A 277 1.67 8.69 21.44
N THR A 278 0.87 9.66 21.07
CA THR A 278 0.31 10.67 21.99
C THR A 278 -1.08 10.24 22.45
N PRO A 279 -1.61 10.75 23.58
CA PRO A 279 -2.91 10.33 24.11
C PRO A 279 -4.06 10.30 23.09
N PRO A 280 -4.23 11.27 22.18
CA PRO A 280 -5.29 11.18 21.16
C PRO A 280 -5.11 10.06 20.15
N GLN A 281 -3.91 9.46 20.07
CA GLN A 281 -3.55 8.45 19.06
C GLN A 281 -3.38 7.04 19.64
N GLU A 282 -3.66 6.84 20.93
CA GLU A 282 -3.48 5.53 21.60
C GLU A 282 -4.23 4.40 20.89
N PHE A 283 -5.43 4.68 20.35
CA PHE A 283 -6.20 3.71 19.58
C PHE A 283 -5.62 3.41 18.19
N LEU A 284 -4.68 4.23 17.70
CA LEU A 284 -4.01 4.07 16.40
C LEU A 284 -2.60 3.49 16.52
N ALA A 285 -2.16 3.12 17.73
CA ALA A 285 -0.78 2.68 17.97
C ALA A 285 -0.31 1.60 16.99
N THR A 286 -1.19 0.66 16.67
CA THR A 286 -0.96 -0.34 15.61
C THR A 286 -2.29 -0.69 14.96
N GLN A 287 -2.38 -0.50 13.66
CA GLN A 287 -3.59 -0.79 12.89
C GLN A 287 -3.26 -1.60 11.64
N PRO A 288 -4.14 -2.52 11.22
CA PRO A 288 -4.04 -3.13 9.92
C PRO A 288 -4.29 -2.08 8.82
N GLY A 289 -3.62 -2.24 7.69
CA GLY A 289 -3.73 -1.36 6.55
C GLY A 289 -3.38 -2.06 5.25
N PHE A 290 -3.27 -1.30 4.19
CA PHE A 290 -2.93 -1.80 2.86
C PHE A 290 -1.90 -0.89 2.19
N GLY A 291 -1.02 -1.47 1.40
CA GLY A 291 -0.04 -0.73 0.62
C GLY A 291 -0.65 -0.11 -0.64
N GLY A 292 -1.57 -0.82 -1.29
CA GLY A 292 -2.12 -0.42 -2.57
C GLY A 292 -3.64 -0.51 -2.65
N VAL A 293 -4.16 0.14 -3.67
CA VAL A 293 -5.57 0.18 -4.06
C VAL A 293 -5.71 -0.01 -5.56
N ALA A 294 -6.76 -0.69 -5.99
CA ALA A 294 -7.06 -0.91 -7.39
C ALA A 294 -8.53 -0.63 -7.71
N ILE A 295 -8.76 -0.22 -8.96
CA ILE A 295 -10.10 -0.07 -9.52
C ILE A 295 -10.17 -0.63 -10.94
N LEU A 296 -11.23 -1.34 -11.23
CA LEU A 296 -11.68 -1.69 -12.58
C LEU A 296 -13.01 -0.99 -12.82
N ALA A 297 -13.07 -0.16 -13.86
CA ALA A 297 -14.26 0.58 -14.22
C ALA A 297 -14.59 0.43 -15.71
N LYS A 298 -15.86 0.64 -16.05
CA LYS A 298 -16.38 0.64 -17.42
C LYS A 298 -16.84 2.04 -17.78
N LYS A 299 -16.48 2.53 -18.95
CA LYS A 299 -17.07 3.75 -19.48
C LYS A 299 -18.50 3.48 -19.92
N VAL A 300 -19.44 4.21 -19.35
CA VAL A 300 -20.89 4.08 -19.66
C VAL A 300 -21.44 5.26 -20.47
N SER A 301 -20.75 6.40 -20.46
CA SER A 301 -21.13 7.57 -21.25
C SER A 301 -19.93 8.47 -21.53
N GLU A 302 -20.07 9.35 -22.53
CA GLU A 302 -19.13 10.47 -22.69
C GLU A 302 -19.28 11.44 -21.51
N ILE A 303 -18.16 12.06 -21.14
CA ILE A 303 -18.16 13.12 -20.13
C ILE A 303 -18.90 14.35 -20.65
N ASN A 304 -19.65 14.98 -19.76
CA ASN A 304 -20.28 16.27 -20.07
C ASN A 304 -19.26 17.40 -19.94
N ALA A 305 -18.68 17.82 -21.05
CA ALA A 305 -17.65 18.86 -21.11
C ALA A 305 -18.15 20.25 -20.63
N ASP A 306 -19.46 20.52 -20.66
CA ASP A 306 -20.00 21.77 -20.13
C ASP A 306 -20.05 21.80 -18.62
N LYS A 307 -20.23 20.64 -17.99
CA LYS A 307 -20.30 20.48 -16.54
C LYS A 307 -18.91 20.34 -15.91
N PHE A 308 -18.00 19.64 -16.59
CA PHE A 308 -16.67 19.32 -16.09
C PHE A 308 -15.61 20.04 -16.92
N LYS A 309 -15.41 21.31 -16.63
CA LYS A 309 -14.34 22.13 -17.22
C LYS A 309 -13.22 22.29 -16.19
N TRP A 310 -11.99 22.15 -16.67
CA TRP A 310 -10.79 22.42 -15.92
C TRP A 310 -9.79 23.13 -16.82
N ASP A 311 -9.70 24.44 -16.68
CA ASP A 311 -8.90 25.31 -17.55
C ASP A 311 -7.47 25.55 -17.01
N VAL A 312 -7.13 24.92 -15.88
CA VAL A 312 -5.79 25.01 -15.27
C VAL A 312 -4.89 23.93 -15.85
N THR A 313 -3.69 24.31 -16.25
CA THR A 313 -2.69 23.40 -16.85
C THR A 313 -1.71 22.88 -15.78
N LEU A 314 -0.87 21.93 -16.16
CA LEU A 314 0.20 21.42 -15.29
C LEU A 314 1.19 22.54 -14.94
N GLU A 315 1.50 23.38 -15.90
CA GLU A 315 2.41 24.51 -15.76
C GLU A 315 1.87 25.60 -14.81
N ASP A 316 0.54 25.68 -14.65
CA ASP A 316 -0.10 26.61 -13.70
C ASP A 316 -0.02 26.14 -12.24
N VAL A 317 0.04 24.83 -12.00
CA VAL A 317 0.02 24.23 -10.65
C VAL A 317 1.41 23.85 -10.13
N LEU A 318 2.36 23.63 -11.03
CA LEU A 318 3.74 23.29 -10.68
C LEU A 318 4.67 24.47 -11.02
N THR A 319 5.73 24.61 -10.22
CA THR A 319 6.75 25.62 -10.52
C THR A 319 7.50 25.24 -11.82
N GLN A 320 8.01 26.23 -12.56
CA GLN A 320 8.74 26.01 -13.81
C GLN A 320 9.99 25.10 -13.65
N ASP A 321 10.53 25.05 -12.45
CA ASP A 321 11.69 24.22 -12.11
C ASP A 321 11.31 22.78 -11.68
N SER A 322 10.02 22.48 -11.60
CA SER A 322 9.54 21.16 -11.20
C SER A 322 9.49 20.24 -12.41
N HIS A 323 10.36 19.25 -12.44
CA HIS A 323 10.39 18.22 -13.47
C HIS A 323 10.15 16.85 -12.86
N TYR A 324 9.44 15.99 -13.59
CA TYR A 324 9.30 14.58 -13.18
C TYR A 324 10.70 13.95 -13.10
N PRO A 325 11.02 13.19 -12.04
CA PRO A 325 12.34 12.59 -11.88
C PRO A 325 12.68 11.66 -13.06
N LYS A 326 13.88 11.81 -13.58
CA LYS A 326 14.45 10.83 -14.53
C LYS A 326 15.02 9.67 -13.73
N SER A 327 14.79 8.43 -14.18
CA SER A 327 15.50 7.30 -13.58
C SER A 327 16.99 7.52 -13.75
N ASN A 328 17.75 7.38 -12.67
CA ASN A 328 19.20 7.23 -12.80
C ASN A 328 19.43 5.86 -13.44
N ALA A 329 19.80 5.86 -14.71
CA ALA A 329 20.15 4.67 -15.46
C ALA A 329 21.40 4.00 -14.87
#